data_4b1581f5dc11536df14cec7028eb2165
#
_entry.id   4b1581f5dc11536df14cec7028eb2165
#
_cell.length_a   1.000
_cell.length_b   1.000
_cell.length_c   1.000
_cell.angle_alpha   90.00
_cell.angle_beta   90.00
_cell.angle_gamma   90.00
#
_symmetry.space_group_name_H-M   'P 1'
#
loop_
_entity.id
_entity.type
_entity.pdbx_description
1 polymer ?
#
loop_
_entity_poly.entity_id
_entity_poly.type
_entity_poly.pdbx_seq_one_letter_code
_entity_poly.pdbx_strand_id
1 'polypeptide(L)'
;TVAPGPIIEPLAGKLAKVAGCNVAPVLRDTHMIITVPAEREAAVRAELAAIAPTVTVVGSGQRMQIFKEVGRPDSVATRFGLADMAGTHAIGHTRMATESAVTTDGAHPFTTGADQCLVHNGSLSNHNAVRRTLLRQGLAFETDNDSEVAAGYLTWRMRQGRSLGQALEASLTDLDGFYTFVVGTESGFGVLRDPVACKPAVMAETDRWVAFGSEYRALVDLPGIAAAKVWEPEPAQVYFWERT
;
A
#
# COMPACT_ATOMS: atom_id res chain seq x y z
N THR A 1 -7.06 -5.29 8.60
CA THR A 1 -8.34 -5.41 9.35
C THR A 1 -8.35 -6.68 10.17
N VAL A 2 -8.63 -6.62 11.45
CA VAL A 2 -8.65 -7.78 12.36
C VAL A 2 -10.04 -7.91 12.94
N ALA A 3 -10.71 -9.03 12.68
CA ALA A 3 -11.96 -9.39 13.33
C ALA A 3 -11.89 -10.83 13.82
N PRO A 4 -11.87 -11.10 15.14
CA PRO A 4 -11.96 -12.47 15.66
C PRO A 4 -13.37 -13.04 15.44
N GLY A 5 -13.43 -14.33 15.09
CA GLY A 5 -14.56 -15.09 14.59
C GLY A 5 -16.00 -14.77 15.08
N PRO A 6 -16.35 -14.79 16.36
CA PRO A 6 -17.75 -14.63 16.81
C PRO A 6 -18.32 -13.20 16.63
N ILE A 7 -17.52 -12.21 16.24
CA ILE A 7 -17.94 -10.82 16.05
C ILE A 7 -18.45 -10.57 14.61
N ILE A 8 -18.20 -11.48 13.68
CA ILE A 8 -18.39 -11.25 12.25
C ILE A 8 -19.87 -11.21 11.83
N GLU A 9 -20.69 -12.18 12.27
CA GLU A 9 -22.10 -12.20 11.87
C GLU A 9 -22.89 -10.99 12.37
N PRO A 10 -22.79 -10.58 13.64
CA PRO A 10 -23.43 -9.36 14.10
C PRO A 10 -22.91 -8.10 13.39
N LEU A 11 -21.63 -8.07 13.06
CA LEU A 11 -21.00 -6.98 12.33
C LEU A 11 -21.53 -6.89 10.91
N ALA A 12 -21.56 -8.00 10.16
CA ALA A 12 -22.09 -8.06 8.80
C ALA A 12 -23.55 -7.58 8.72
N GLY A 13 -24.39 -7.99 9.66
CA GLY A 13 -25.79 -7.56 9.71
C GLY A 13 -25.98 -6.06 9.96
N LYS A 14 -25.13 -5.43 10.78
CA LYS A 14 -25.14 -3.97 11.00
C LYS A 14 -24.64 -3.24 9.76
N LEU A 15 -23.54 -3.68 9.17
CA LEU A 15 -22.98 -3.06 7.97
C LEU A 15 -23.91 -3.20 6.76
N ALA A 16 -24.64 -4.30 6.62
CA ALA A 16 -25.61 -4.52 5.56
C ALA A 16 -26.74 -3.47 5.59
N LYS A 17 -27.19 -3.05 6.77
CA LYS A 17 -28.21 -2.00 6.91
C LYS A 17 -27.71 -0.66 6.38
N VAL A 18 -26.46 -0.29 6.66
CA VAL A 18 -25.84 0.97 6.20
C VAL A 18 -25.48 0.88 4.73
N ALA A 19 -24.99 -0.27 4.28
CA ALA A 19 -24.66 -0.51 2.88
C ALA A 19 -25.89 -0.55 1.96
N GLY A 20 -27.07 -0.86 2.50
CA GLY A 20 -28.29 -1.04 1.72
C GLY A 20 -28.28 -2.30 0.83
N CYS A 21 -27.39 -3.25 1.13
CA CYS A 21 -27.23 -4.51 0.41
C CYS A 21 -26.76 -5.63 1.36
N ASN A 22 -26.81 -6.86 0.89
CA ASN A 22 -26.23 -7.97 1.65
C ASN A 22 -24.71 -7.81 1.70
N VAL A 23 -24.15 -7.87 2.90
CA VAL A 23 -22.70 -7.83 3.14
C VAL A 23 -22.27 -9.23 3.57
N ALA A 24 -21.52 -9.89 2.70
CA ALA A 24 -20.93 -11.21 2.96
C ALA A 24 -19.40 -11.07 3.12
N PRO A 25 -18.90 -10.96 4.36
CA PRO A 25 -17.47 -10.83 4.59
C PRO A 25 -16.70 -12.07 4.18
N VAL A 26 -15.58 -11.89 3.48
CA VAL A 26 -14.64 -12.96 3.18
C VAL A 26 -13.46 -12.87 4.13
N LEU A 27 -13.32 -13.89 4.96
CA LEU A 27 -12.21 -14.00 5.91
C LEU A 27 -10.94 -14.50 5.22
N ARG A 28 -9.84 -13.84 5.57
CA ARG A 28 -8.48 -14.23 5.22
C ARG A 28 -7.63 -14.10 6.47
N ASP A 29 -7.61 -15.14 7.30
CA ASP A 29 -6.94 -15.15 8.61
C ASP A 29 -7.35 -13.94 9.47
N THR A 30 -6.42 -13.03 9.78
CA THR A 30 -6.66 -11.80 10.57
C THR A 30 -7.33 -10.68 9.77
N HIS A 31 -7.53 -10.84 8.47
CA HIS A 31 -8.14 -9.85 7.59
C HIS A 31 -9.54 -10.26 7.15
N MET A 32 -10.36 -9.26 6.93
CA MET A 32 -11.72 -9.42 6.42
C MET A 32 -11.90 -8.50 5.21
N ILE A 33 -12.33 -9.07 4.10
CA ILE A 33 -12.72 -8.31 2.91
C ILE A 33 -14.22 -8.10 2.95
N ILE A 34 -14.64 -6.84 2.85
CA ILE A 34 -16.05 -6.43 2.80
C ILE A 34 -16.28 -5.74 1.47
N THR A 35 -17.23 -6.23 0.70
CA THR A 35 -17.66 -5.60 -0.57
C THR A 35 -18.96 -4.85 -0.35
N VAL A 36 -18.97 -3.57 -0.71
CA VAL A 36 -20.13 -2.67 -0.60
C VAL A 36 -20.21 -1.75 -1.83
N PRO A 37 -21.39 -1.17 -2.14
CA PRO A 37 -21.48 -0.14 -3.17
C PRO A 37 -20.53 1.04 -2.89
N ALA A 38 -19.87 1.55 -3.92
CA ALA A 38 -18.82 2.59 -3.78
C ALA A 38 -19.36 3.85 -3.07
N GLU A 39 -20.61 4.24 -3.38
CA GLU A 39 -21.28 5.39 -2.76
C GLU A 39 -21.61 5.18 -1.28
N ARG A 40 -21.52 3.97 -0.78
CA ARG A 40 -21.75 3.62 0.63
C ARG A 40 -20.46 3.43 1.43
N GLU A 41 -19.31 3.41 0.79
CA GLU A 41 -18.00 3.14 1.43
C GLU A 41 -17.76 4.05 2.64
N ALA A 42 -17.95 5.35 2.51
CA ALA A 42 -17.73 6.30 3.59
C ALA A 42 -18.68 6.07 4.79
N ALA A 43 -19.95 5.78 4.53
CA ALA A 43 -20.93 5.49 5.57
C ALA A 43 -20.64 4.17 6.29
N VAL A 44 -20.24 3.14 5.54
CA VAL A 44 -19.85 1.83 6.10
C VAL A 44 -18.57 1.96 6.94
N ARG A 45 -17.61 2.74 6.50
CA ARG A 45 -16.38 3.02 7.25
C ARG A 45 -16.67 3.73 8.57
N ALA A 46 -17.55 4.75 8.56
CA ALA A 46 -17.96 5.47 9.75
C ALA A 46 -18.71 4.55 10.75
N GLU A 47 -19.61 3.72 10.26
CA GLU A 47 -20.31 2.73 11.09
C GLU A 47 -19.34 1.71 11.67
N LEU A 48 -18.40 1.20 10.87
CA LEU A 48 -17.38 0.25 11.32
C LEU A 48 -16.55 0.83 12.48
N ALA A 49 -16.10 2.08 12.35
CA ALA A 49 -15.36 2.77 13.41
C ALA A 49 -16.19 2.92 14.69
N ALA A 50 -17.51 3.13 14.59
CA ALA A 50 -18.40 3.27 15.73
C ALA A 50 -18.69 1.95 16.45
N ILE A 51 -18.90 0.86 15.70
CA ILE A 51 -19.33 -0.42 16.28
C ILE A 51 -18.19 -1.41 16.56
N ALA A 52 -17.03 -1.19 15.95
CA ALA A 52 -15.85 -2.03 16.10
C ALA A 52 -14.55 -1.19 16.10
N PRO A 53 -14.33 -0.35 17.13
CA PRO A 53 -13.21 0.60 17.16
C PRO A 53 -11.82 -0.06 17.19
N THR A 54 -11.75 -1.37 17.43
CA THR A 54 -10.50 -2.16 17.39
C THR A 54 -10.20 -2.71 16.00
N VAL A 55 -11.07 -2.46 15.02
CA VAL A 55 -10.90 -2.92 13.65
C VAL A 55 -10.34 -1.78 12.81
N THR A 56 -9.16 -1.99 12.25
CA THR A 56 -8.50 -1.02 11.36
C THR A 56 -8.83 -1.30 9.90
N VAL A 57 -9.13 -0.27 9.12
CA VAL A 57 -9.32 -0.38 7.67
C VAL A 57 -7.98 -0.22 6.98
N VAL A 58 -7.34 -1.30 6.57
CA VAL A 58 -6.00 -1.29 5.96
C VAL A 58 -5.99 -0.81 4.51
N GLY A 59 -7.12 -0.77 3.84
CA GLY A 59 -7.23 -0.25 2.49
C GLY A 59 -8.66 -0.30 1.96
N SER A 60 -8.93 0.50 0.95
CA SER A 60 -10.18 0.48 0.20
C SER A 60 -9.92 0.71 -1.29
N GLY A 61 -10.84 0.27 -2.13
CA GLY A 61 -10.77 0.38 -3.56
C GLY A 61 -11.71 -0.60 -4.25
N GLN A 62 -11.69 -0.61 -5.57
CA GLN A 62 -12.52 -1.49 -6.37
C GLN A 62 -11.81 -2.81 -6.72
N ARG A 63 -10.47 -2.79 -6.78
CA ARG A 63 -9.67 -3.92 -7.27
C ARG A 63 -8.52 -4.31 -6.35
N MET A 64 -7.96 -3.36 -5.58
CA MET A 64 -6.80 -3.63 -4.74
C MET A 64 -7.19 -4.32 -3.44
N GLN A 65 -6.47 -5.36 -3.09
CA GLN A 65 -6.52 -6.00 -1.79
C GLN A 65 -5.18 -5.83 -1.08
N ILE A 66 -5.21 -5.48 0.20
CA ILE A 66 -4.02 -5.29 1.02
C ILE A 66 -4.04 -6.30 2.17
N PHE A 67 -2.95 -7.03 2.29
CA PHE A 67 -2.70 -7.95 3.40
C PHE A 67 -1.39 -7.55 4.06
N LYS A 68 -1.40 -7.35 5.35
CA LYS A 68 -0.21 -7.02 6.12
C LYS A 68 -0.23 -7.65 7.50
N GLU A 69 0.89 -8.19 7.93
CA GLU A 69 0.99 -8.87 9.22
C GLU A 69 2.44 -8.92 9.68
N VAL A 70 2.60 -9.02 10.98
CA VAL A 70 3.90 -9.31 11.60
C VAL A 70 4.19 -10.80 11.47
N GLY A 71 5.38 -11.12 10.97
CA GLY A 71 5.82 -12.50 10.84
C GLY A 71 6.85 -12.71 9.74
N ARG A 72 7.29 -13.94 9.58
CA ARG A 72 8.16 -14.31 8.47
C ARG A 72 7.37 -14.28 7.16
N PRO A 73 7.97 -13.84 6.05
CA PRO A 73 7.28 -13.71 4.77
C PRO A 73 6.57 -14.99 4.30
N ASP A 74 7.21 -16.14 4.44
CA ASP A 74 6.67 -17.45 4.10
C ASP A 74 5.41 -17.80 4.93
N SER A 75 5.45 -17.52 6.22
CA SER A 75 4.32 -17.73 7.12
C SER A 75 3.15 -16.80 6.79
N VAL A 76 3.43 -15.52 6.52
CA VAL A 76 2.42 -14.53 6.14
C VAL A 76 1.79 -14.89 4.79
N ALA A 77 2.61 -15.28 3.80
CA ALA A 77 2.13 -15.74 2.50
C ALA A 77 1.18 -16.94 2.62
N THR A 78 1.53 -17.91 3.46
CA THR A 78 0.69 -19.10 3.73
C THR A 78 -0.62 -18.73 4.42
N ARG A 79 -0.56 -17.88 5.46
CA ARG A 79 -1.75 -17.45 6.22
C ARG A 79 -2.80 -16.79 5.34
N PHE A 80 -2.38 -15.94 4.41
CA PHE A 80 -3.30 -15.25 3.51
C PHE A 80 -3.61 -16.01 2.22
N GLY A 81 -2.95 -17.14 1.98
CA GLY A 81 -3.14 -17.93 0.76
C GLY A 81 -2.67 -17.18 -0.49
N LEU A 82 -1.53 -16.48 -0.43
CA LEU A 82 -1.04 -15.66 -1.54
C LEU A 82 -0.77 -16.48 -2.80
N ALA A 83 -0.40 -17.77 -2.67
CA ALA A 83 -0.15 -18.65 -3.80
C ALA A 83 -1.40 -18.91 -4.69
N ASP A 84 -2.59 -18.77 -4.10
CA ASP A 84 -3.87 -18.97 -4.79
C ASP A 84 -4.46 -17.66 -5.33
N MET A 85 -3.78 -16.54 -5.12
CA MET A 85 -4.23 -15.23 -5.61
C MET A 85 -3.76 -15.01 -7.04
N ALA A 86 -4.63 -14.41 -7.84
CA ALA A 86 -4.32 -13.98 -9.19
C ALA A 86 -4.53 -12.48 -9.34
N GLY A 87 -3.64 -11.83 -10.08
CA GLY A 87 -3.68 -10.39 -10.32
C GLY A 87 -2.78 -10.01 -11.48
N THR A 88 -2.86 -8.75 -11.87
CA THR A 88 -2.03 -8.20 -12.95
C THR A 88 -0.68 -7.72 -12.44
N HIS A 89 -0.64 -7.31 -11.18
CA HIS A 89 0.58 -6.87 -10.50
C HIS A 89 0.42 -7.01 -8.98
N ALA A 90 1.53 -7.05 -8.28
CA ALA A 90 1.60 -7.06 -6.83
C ALA A 90 2.81 -6.25 -6.37
N ILE A 91 2.66 -5.54 -5.26
CA ILE A 91 3.80 -4.96 -4.55
C ILE A 91 3.84 -5.51 -3.12
N GLY A 92 5.02 -5.61 -2.56
CA GLY A 92 5.19 -6.17 -1.23
C GLY A 92 6.44 -5.64 -0.53
N HIS A 93 6.46 -5.84 0.78
CA HIS A 93 7.56 -5.43 1.65
C HIS A 93 7.78 -6.49 2.72
N THR A 94 9.01 -6.94 2.89
CA THR A 94 9.37 -8.02 3.82
C THR A 94 10.38 -7.59 4.90
N ARG A 95 10.54 -6.29 5.09
CA ARG A 95 11.52 -5.75 6.00
C ARG A 95 10.99 -5.58 7.42
N MET A 96 11.85 -5.83 8.39
CA MET A 96 11.59 -5.52 9.79
C MET A 96 11.83 -4.02 10.06
N ALA A 97 10.98 -3.39 10.86
CA ALA A 97 11.18 -2.04 11.34
C ALA A 97 12.42 -1.96 12.24
N THR A 98 13.19 -0.87 12.12
CA THR A 98 14.40 -0.63 12.93
C THR A 98 14.20 0.46 13.98
N GLU A 99 13.26 1.40 13.77
CA GLU A 99 13.06 2.59 14.61
C GLU A 99 11.65 2.71 15.17
N SER A 100 10.69 1.90 14.68
CA SER A 100 9.30 1.92 15.13
C SER A 100 8.89 0.56 15.70
N ALA A 101 7.79 0.54 16.45
CA ALA A 101 7.21 -0.70 16.95
C ALA A 101 6.83 -1.63 15.79
N VAL A 102 7.13 -2.92 15.94
CA VAL A 102 6.74 -3.95 14.97
C VAL A 102 5.28 -4.31 15.25
N THR A 103 4.38 -3.75 14.46
CA THR A 103 2.92 -3.97 14.58
C THR A 103 2.32 -4.21 13.21
N THR A 104 1.16 -4.86 13.17
CA THR A 104 0.40 -5.06 11.93
C THR A 104 0.05 -3.72 11.28
N ASP A 105 -0.38 -2.72 12.05
CA ASP A 105 -0.75 -1.40 11.53
C ASP A 105 0.46 -0.65 10.97
N GLY A 106 1.63 -0.80 11.59
CA GLY A 106 2.90 -0.23 11.14
C GLY A 106 3.56 -0.96 9.96
N ALA A 107 3.04 -2.13 9.55
CA ALA A 107 3.57 -2.88 8.42
C ALA A 107 3.18 -2.23 7.08
N HIS A 108 4.03 -2.38 6.05
CA HIS A 108 3.72 -1.99 4.68
C HIS A 108 2.77 -3.00 3.99
N PRO A 109 2.05 -2.57 2.95
CA PRO A 109 2.01 -1.22 2.36
C PRO A 109 1.12 -0.25 3.15
N PHE A 110 1.25 1.05 2.87
CA PHE A 110 0.37 2.10 3.37
C PHE A 110 -0.53 2.64 2.26
N THR A 111 -1.79 2.92 2.59
CA THR A 111 -2.73 3.58 1.69
C THR A 111 -3.52 4.65 2.44
N THR A 112 -3.79 5.77 1.77
CA THR A 112 -4.66 6.84 2.27
C THR A 112 -5.72 7.21 1.24
N GLY A 113 -5.77 6.49 0.12
CA GLY A 113 -6.72 6.66 -0.97
C GLY A 113 -7.21 5.33 -1.53
N ALA A 114 -8.25 5.37 -2.37
CA ALA A 114 -8.79 4.20 -3.03
C ALA A 114 -7.82 3.66 -4.10
N ASP A 115 -7.69 2.34 -4.17
CA ASP A 115 -6.85 1.62 -5.15
C ASP A 115 -5.42 2.14 -5.28
N GLN A 116 -4.85 2.61 -4.17
CA GLN A 116 -3.48 3.11 -4.12
C GLN A 116 -2.79 2.59 -2.86
N CYS A 117 -1.56 2.11 -3.02
CA CYS A 117 -0.71 1.77 -1.89
C CYS A 117 0.76 2.09 -2.19
N LEU A 118 1.52 2.31 -1.12
CA LEU A 118 2.94 2.66 -1.17
C LEU A 118 3.73 1.70 -0.30
N VAL A 119 4.84 1.21 -0.81
CA VAL A 119 5.95 0.66 -0.02
C VAL A 119 7.13 1.61 -0.08
N HIS A 120 7.82 1.76 1.04
CA HIS A 120 8.91 2.70 1.24
C HIS A 120 10.11 1.98 1.84
N ASN A 121 11.26 2.17 1.26
CA ASN A 121 12.54 1.82 1.86
C ASN A 121 13.35 3.10 2.05
N GLY A 122 13.54 3.53 3.28
CA GLY A 122 14.25 4.76 3.61
C GLY A 122 13.79 5.41 4.89
N SER A 123 13.95 6.72 4.97
CA SER A 123 13.47 7.55 6.07
C SER A 123 13.23 8.99 5.58
N LEU A 124 12.11 9.58 5.98
CA LEU A 124 11.76 10.96 5.68
C LEU A 124 12.04 11.85 6.89
N SER A 125 13.05 12.71 6.81
CA SER A 125 13.45 13.58 7.89
C SER A 125 12.42 14.66 8.23
N ASN A 126 11.65 15.14 7.23
CA ASN A 126 10.65 16.17 7.41
C ASN A 126 9.21 15.65 7.60
N HIS A 127 9.01 14.32 7.79
CA HIS A 127 7.69 13.70 7.83
C HIS A 127 6.72 14.35 8.85
N ASN A 128 7.21 14.78 10.01
CA ASN A 128 6.39 15.45 11.02
C ASN A 128 5.88 16.83 10.56
N ALA A 129 6.66 17.58 9.80
CA ALA A 129 6.23 18.86 9.25
C ALA A 129 5.19 18.65 8.14
N VAL A 130 5.43 17.68 7.26
CA VAL A 130 4.51 17.26 6.20
C VAL A 130 3.20 16.76 6.82
N ARG A 131 3.24 15.89 7.83
CA ARG A 131 2.06 15.39 8.55
C ARG A 131 1.17 16.53 9.05
N ARG A 132 1.75 17.52 9.74
CA ARG A 132 0.99 18.68 10.23
C ARG A 132 0.31 19.46 9.11
N THR A 133 0.95 19.56 7.96
CA THR A 133 0.36 20.21 6.79
C THR A 133 -0.80 19.38 6.24
N LEU A 134 -0.62 18.09 6.09
CA LEU A 134 -1.65 17.18 5.55
C LEU A 134 -2.87 17.06 6.48
N LEU A 135 -2.68 17.08 7.80
CA LEU A 135 -3.79 17.12 8.77
C LEU A 135 -4.65 18.38 8.57
N ARG A 136 -4.03 19.55 8.33
CA ARG A 136 -4.75 20.79 8.00
C ARG A 136 -5.50 20.72 6.66
N GLN A 137 -5.07 19.84 5.77
CA GLN A 137 -5.74 19.57 4.50
C GLN A 137 -6.81 18.46 4.59
N GLY A 138 -7.13 18.01 5.81
CA GLY A 138 -8.19 17.04 6.07
C GLY A 138 -7.81 15.58 5.82
N LEU A 139 -6.51 15.26 5.78
CA LEU A 139 -6.08 13.87 5.83
C LEU A 139 -6.02 13.41 7.29
N ALA A 140 -6.19 12.11 7.50
CA ALA A 140 -6.03 11.44 8.79
C ALA A 140 -4.90 10.40 8.70
N PHE A 141 -4.26 10.13 9.81
CA PHE A 141 -3.19 9.14 9.93
C PHE A 141 -3.46 8.26 11.15
N GLU A 142 -3.17 6.98 11.02
CA GLU A 142 -3.43 5.96 12.06
C GLU A 142 -2.15 5.57 12.79
N THR A 143 -0.97 5.84 12.19
CA THR A 143 0.34 5.51 12.76
C THR A 143 1.27 6.72 12.78
N ASP A 144 2.37 6.60 13.51
CA ASP A 144 3.45 7.60 13.47
C ASP A 144 4.46 7.35 12.34
N ASN A 145 4.20 6.36 11.47
CA ASN A 145 5.11 5.96 10.41
C ASN A 145 5.23 7.05 9.33
N ASP A 146 6.45 7.32 8.90
CA ASP A 146 6.77 8.28 7.84
C ASP A 146 6.27 7.82 6.46
N SER A 147 6.18 6.50 6.25
CA SER A 147 5.65 5.92 5.01
C SER A 147 4.16 6.19 4.83
N GLU A 148 3.39 6.23 5.92
CA GLU A 148 1.99 6.65 5.88
C GLU A 148 1.88 8.13 5.49
N VAL A 149 2.81 8.97 5.97
CA VAL A 149 2.87 10.39 5.57
C VAL A 149 3.19 10.53 4.08
N ALA A 150 4.11 9.72 3.55
CA ALA A 150 4.40 9.70 2.12
C ALA A 150 3.19 9.30 1.29
N ALA A 151 2.47 8.24 1.68
CA ALA A 151 1.24 7.82 1.02
C ALA A 151 0.16 8.91 1.07
N GLY A 152 -0.01 9.56 2.23
CA GLY A 152 -0.91 10.70 2.41
C GLY A 152 -0.53 11.89 1.53
N TYR A 153 0.75 12.19 1.40
CA TYR A 153 1.26 13.25 0.53
C TYR A 153 0.87 13.00 -0.94
N LEU A 154 1.10 11.80 -1.46
CA LEU A 154 0.73 11.46 -2.83
C LEU A 154 -0.79 11.59 -3.03
N THR A 155 -1.58 11.06 -2.12
CA THR A 155 -3.05 11.17 -2.15
C THR A 155 -3.50 12.63 -2.15
N TRP A 156 -2.90 13.48 -1.31
CA TRP A 156 -3.20 14.91 -1.27
C TRP A 156 -2.90 15.61 -2.61
N ARG A 157 -1.74 15.32 -3.22
CA ARG A 157 -1.38 15.87 -4.52
C ARG A 157 -2.35 15.42 -5.62
N MET A 158 -2.76 14.15 -5.61
CA MET A 158 -3.74 13.63 -6.57
C MET A 158 -5.13 14.26 -6.36
N ARG A 159 -5.56 14.51 -5.12
CA ARG A 159 -6.81 15.28 -4.84
C ARG A 159 -6.76 16.71 -5.37
N GLN A 160 -5.58 17.27 -5.61
CA GLN A 160 -5.39 18.58 -6.26
C GLN A 160 -5.39 18.49 -7.80
N GLY A 161 -5.74 17.33 -8.37
CA GLY A 161 -5.81 17.10 -9.82
C GLY A 161 -4.49 16.72 -10.48
N ARG A 162 -3.44 16.41 -9.72
CA ARG A 162 -2.18 15.90 -10.27
C ARG A 162 -2.29 14.42 -10.60
N SER A 163 -1.62 13.98 -11.66
CA SER A 163 -1.39 12.55 -11.89
C SER A 163 -0.45 11.97 -10.83
N LEU A 164 -0.45 10.65 -10.66
CA LEU A 164 0.50 9.99 -9.75
C LEU A 164 1.95 10.31 -10.11
N GLY A 165 2.31 10.30 -11.40
CA GLY A 165 3.65 10.69 -11.87
C GLY A 165 4.02 12.11 -11.41
N GLN A 166 3.12 13.08 -11.62
CA GLN A 166 3.32 14.46 -11.15
C GLN A 166 3.40 14.58 -9.62
N ALA A 167 2.67 13.74 -8.89
CA ALA A 167 2.75 13.70 -7.43
C ALA A 167 4.09 13.13 -6.94
N LEU A 168 4.61 12.09 -7.62
CA LEU A 168 5.93 11.53 -7.37
C LEU A 168 7.04 12.52 -7.71
N GLU A 169 6.98 13.21 -8.84
CA GLU A 169 7.94 14.27 -9.20
C GLU A 169 7.95 15.40 -8.15
N ALA A 170 6.77 15.85 -7.71
CA ALA A 170 6.67 16.87 -6.67
C ALA A 170 7.25 16.40 -5.31
N SER A 171 7.20 15.10 -5.02
CA SER A 171 7.77 14.56 -3.80
C SER A 171 9.29 14.75 -3.69
N LEU A 172 10.00 14.81 -4.82
CA LEU A 172 11.45 15.06 -4.87
C LEU A 172 11.85 16.45 -4.31
N THR A 173 10.91 17.40 -4.32
CA THR A 173 11.14 18.76 -3.77
C THR A 173 10.56 18.91 -2.37
N ASP A 174 9.42 18.29 -2.10
CA ASP A 174 8.64 18.54 -0.88
C ASP A 174 8.98 17.58 0.26
N LEU A 175 9.46 16.37 -0.07
CA LEU A 175 9.89 15.37 0.93
C LEU A 175 11.41 15.40 1.07
N ASP A 176 11.86 15.50 2.30
CA ASP A 176 13.28 15.50 2.65
C ASP A 176 13.65 14.16 3.31
N GLY A 177 14.80 13.61 2.92
CA GLY A 177 15.28 12.32 3.41
C GLY A 177 15.95 11.50 2.32
N PHE A 178 15.99 10.19 2.52
CA PHE A 178 16.48 9.24 1.53
C PHE A 178 15.49 8.08 1.43
N TYR A 179 15.04 7.80 0.22
CA TYR A 179 13.94 6.86 0.01
C TYR A 179 13.92 6.22 -1.37
N THR A 180 13.41 5.01 -1.41
CA THR A 180 12.90 4.39 -2.62
C THR A 180 11.43 4.11 -2.40
N PHE A 181 10.57 4.64 -3.26
CA PHE A 181 9.15 4.39 -3.28
C PHE A 181 8.79 3.40 -4.38
N VAL A 182 7.92 2.44 -4.05
CA VAL A 182 7.16 1.68 -5.04
C VAL A 182 5.68 1.89 -4.73
N VAL A 183 4.95 2.42 -5.70
CA VAL A 183 3.53 2.77 -5.57
C VAL A 183 2.71 1.90 -6.48
N GLY A 184 1.75 1.16 -5.93
CA GLY A 184 0.77 0.40 -6.69
C GLY A 184 -0.52 1.18 -6.85
N THR A 185 -1.14 1.04 -8.02
CA THR A 185 -2.47 1.55 -8.34
C THR A 185 -3.33 0.44 -8.93
N GLU A 186 -4.58 0.70 -9.27
CA GLU A 186 -5.42 -0.32 -9.93
C GLU A 186 -4.92 -0.73 -11.31
N SER A 187 -4.20 0.16 -12.01
CA SER A 187 -3.75 -0.06 -13.40
C SER A 187 -2.27 -0.39 -13.55
N GLY A 188 -1.46 -0.20 -12.51
CA GLY A 188 -0.03 -0.41 -12.64
C GLY A 188 0.76 -0.07 -11.38
N PHE A 189 2.05 0.19 -11.57
CA PHE A 189 2.91 0.63 -10.47
C PHE A 189 3.98 1.61 -10.93
N GLY A 190 4.43 2.44 -9.99
CA GLY A 190 5.52 3.39 -10.19
C GLY A 190 6.68 3.13 -9.25
N VAL A 191 7.89 3.51 -9.69
CA VAL A 191 9.12 3.47 -8.91
C VAL A 191 9.78 4.84 -8.92
N LEU A 192 10.22 5.29 -7.76
CA LEU A 192 10.99 6.51 -7.60
C LEU A 192 12.10 6.30 -6.58
N ARG A 193 13.32 6.69 -6.93
CA ARG A 193 14.43 6.87 -5.98
C ARG A 193 14.66 8.36 -5.73
N ASP A 194 14.99 8.71 -4.50
CA ASP A 194 15.43 10.06 -4.15
C ASP A 194 16.72 10.48 -4.90
N PRO A 195 17.12 11.77 -4.89
CA PRO A 195 18.33 12.21 -5.58
C PRO A 195 19.65 11.61 -5.07
N VAL A 196 19.70 11.19 -3.80
CA VAL A 196 20.87 10.54 -3.20
C VAL A 196 20.99 9.07 -3.62
N ALA A 197 19.83 8.41 -3.80
CA ALA A 197 19.67 7.01 -4.23
C ALA A 197 20.52 5.99 -3.42
N CYS A 198 20.70 6.24 -2.13
CA CYS A 198 21.48 5.36 -1.28
C CYS A 198 20.78 4.03 -0.94
N LYS A 199 19.46 3.95 -1.14
CA LYS A 199 18.73 2.70 -0.97
C LYS A 199 18.85 1.85 -2.23
N PRO A 200 19.14 0.54 -2.08
CA PRO A 200 19.31 -0.33 -3.24
C PRO A 200 17.99 -0.50 -3.98
N ALA A 201 18.06 -0.58 -5.30
CA ALA A 201 16.94 -0.80 -6.19
C ALA A 201 17.43 -1.46 -7.47
N VAL A 202 16.74 -2.49 -7.92
CA VAL A 202 17.01 -3.18 -9.18
C VAL A 202 15.72 -3.44 -9.91
N MET A 203 15.74 -3.24 -11.21
CA MET A 203 14.65 -3.53 -12.12
C MET A 203 15.03 -4.69 -13.02
N ALA A 204 14.05 -5.50 -13.40
CA ALA A 204 14.17 -6.47 -14.46
C ALA A 204 12.96 -6.39 -15.38
N GLU A 205 13.18 -6.38 -16.67
CA GLU A 205 12.14 -6.15 -17.67
C GLU A 205 12.28 -7.11 -18.84
N THR A 206 11.16 -7.66 -19.26
CA THR A 206 10.99 -8.48 -20.47
C THR A 206 9.86 -7.89 -21.31
N ASP A 207 9.56 -8.49 -22.45
CA ASP A 207 8.38 -8.16 -23.25
C ASP A 207 7.03 -8.51 -22.57
N ARG A 208 7.06 -9.26 -21.47
CA ARG A 208 5.87 -9.81 -20.80
C ARG A 208 5.63 -9.27 -19.41
N TRP A 209 6.65 -8.81 -18.72
CA TRP A 209 6.56 -8.32 -17.34
C TRP A 209 7.72 -7.38 -17.00
N VAL A 210 7.49 -6.55 -16.00
CA VAL A 210 8.49 -5.75 -15.32
C VAL A 210 8.45 -6.05 -13.83
N ALA A 211 9.60 -6.09 -13.19
CA ALA A 211 9.73 -6.35 -11.77
C ALA A 211 10.72 -5.41 -11.10
N PHE A 212 10.43 -5.10 -9.85
CA PHE A 212 11.28 -4.33 -8.95
C PHE A 212 11.73 -5.21 -7.78
N GLY A 213 12.96 -5.04 -7.34
CA GLY A 213 13.46 -5.59 -6.07
C GLY A 213 14.44 -4.65 -5.41
N SER A 214 14.60 -4.72 -4.09
CA SER A 214 15.71 -4.06 -3.41
C SER A 214 17.05 -4.73 -3.74
N GLU A 215 17.02 -6.04 -4.06
CA GLU A 215 18.20 -6.82 -4.44
C GLU A 215 17.86 -7.74 -5.60
N TYR A 216 18.81 -7.97 -6.50
CA TYR A 216 18.64 -8.88 -7.64
C TYR A 216 18.22 -10.30 -7.21
N ARG A 217 18.70 -10.75 -6.05
CA ARG A 217 18.34 -12.06 -5.48
C ARG A 217 16.81 -12.25 -5.33
N ALA A 218 16.07 -11.19 -5.12
CA ALA A 218 14.60 -11.26 -5.03
C ALA A 218 13.94 -11.56 -6.38
N LEU A 219 14.66 -11.41 -7.49
CA LEU A 219 14.15 -11.56 -8.86
C LEU A 219 14.60 -12.84 -9.55
N VAL A 220 15.57 -13.58 -8.97
CA VAL A 220 16.24 -14.70 -9.67
C VAL A 220 15.32 -15.86 -10.05
N ASP A 221 14.21 -16.03 -9.34
CA ASP A 221 13.25 -17.11 -9.60
C ASP A 221 12.12 -16.69 -10.55
N LEU A 222 12.15 -15.44 -11.08
CA LEU A 222 11.14 -14.98 -12.01
C LEU A 222 11.27 -15.71 -13.38
N PRO A 223 10.16 -16.11 -14.00
CA PRO A 223 10.18 -16.79 -15.27
C PRO A 223 10.86 -15.97 -16.37
N GLY A 224 11.93 -16.48 -16.98
CA GLY A 224 12.65 -15.81 -18.06
C GLY A 224 13.63 -14.72 -17.61
N ILE A 225 13.95 -14.63 -16.34
CA ILE A 225 14.89 -13.64 -15.79
C ILE A 225 16.27 -13.62 -16.47
N ALA A 226 16.75 -14.77 -16.93
CA ALA A 226 18.03 -14.87 -17.61
C ALA A 226 18.09 -14.10 -18.96
N ALA A 227 16.93 -13.82 -19.57
CA ALA A 227 16.81 -13.03 -20.78
C ALA A 227 16.30 -11.61 -20.52
N ALA A 228 16.01 -11.26 -19.27
CA ALA A 228 15.51 -9.94 -18.92
C ALA A 228 16.61 -8.88 -19.02
N LYS A 229 16.23 -7.67 -19.40
CA LYS A 229 17.05 -6.48 -19.22
C LYS A 229 17.05 -6.13 -17.71
N VAL A 230 18.22 -6.23 -17.08
CA VAL A 230 18.40 -5.88 -15.67
C VAL A 230 19.12 -4.54 -15.58
N TRP A 231 18.61 -3.63 -14.74
CA TRP A 231 19.16 -2.28 -14.61
C TRP A 231 18.77 -1.65 -13.25
N GLU A 232 19.48 -0.61 -12.84
CA GLU A 232 19.13 0.19 -11.67
C GLU A 232 18.35 1.43 -12.10
N PRO A 233 17.21 1.77 -11.46
CA PRO A 233 16.50 3.00 -11.76
C PRO A 233 17.35 4.22 -11.39
N GLU A 234 17.43 5.18 -12.30
CA GLU A 234 18.20 6.41 -12.10
C GLU A 234 17.65 7.23 -10.93
N PRO A 235 18.54 7.93 -10.19
CA PRO A 235 18.14 8.84 -9.13
C PRO A 235 17.23 9.96 -9.66
N ALA A 236 16.27 10.38 -8.84
CA ALA A 236 15.34 11.47 -9.14
C ALA A 236 14.52 11.30 -10.44
N GLN A 237 14.42 10.10 -10.94
CA GLN A 237 13.60 9.78 -12.12
C GLN A 237 12.40 8.92 -11.70
N VAL A 238 11.20 9.32 -12.15
CA VAL A 238 9.96 8.54 -11.99
C VAL A 238 9.85 7.55 -13.14
N TYR A 239 9.65 6.27 -12.79
CA TYR A 239 9.31 5.21 -13.71
C TYR A 239 7.89 4.76 -13.43
N PHE A 240 7.11 4.54 -14.46
CA PHE A 240 5.72 4.13 -14.31
C PHE A 240 5.32 3.16 -15.41
N TRP A 241 4.67 2.07 -15.04
CA TRP A 241 4.14 1.06 -15.95
C TRP A 241 2.66 0.93 -15.73
N GLU A 242 1.89 1.14 -16.77
CA GLU A 242 0.45 0.95 -16.80
C GLU A 242 0.10 -0.20 -17.74
N ARG A 243 -0.88 -0.97 -17.34
CA ARG A 243 -1.48 -1.96 -18.23
C ARG A 243 -2.39 -1.24 -19.21
N THR A 244 -2.07 -1.34 -20.46
CA THR A 244 -2.92 -0.91 -21.59
C THR A 244 -3.97 -1.95 -21.93
#